data_913652db3915dc0dec0db9d925b12bcf
#
_entry.id   913652db3915dc0dec0db9d925b12bcf
#
_cell.length_a   1.000
_cell.length_b   1.000
_cell.length_c   1.000
_cell.angle_alpha   90.00
_cell.angle_beta   90.00
_cell.angle_gamma   90.00
#
_symmetry.space_group_name_H-M   'P 1'
#
loop_
_entity.id
_entity.type
_entity.pdbx_description
1 polymer ?
#
loop_
_entity_poly.entity_id
_entity_poly.type
_entity_poly.pdbx_seq_one_letter_code
_entity_poly.pdbx_strand_id
1 'polypeptide(L)'
;MVGCDSIPHGSGKREETVAVAASKAPPPRGVTVLLVDDQPIIGEAVRRMLSGEEGISFHYCKDASAALAKAAEVQPTVILQDLVMPEIDGLTLVRHFRADERFRDVPIIVLSTKEEPAVKAEAFAIGANDYIVKLPDRLELIARVRYHSRGYVALMERNEAFTALEASRQVLANDLATAADYVRSLLPPPQERGGV
;
A
#
# COMPACT_ATOMS: atom_id res chain seq x y z
N MET A 1 27.49 -14.84 66.78
CA MET A 1 26.86 -16.12 66.45
C MET A 1 26.31 -16.02 65.05
N VAL A 2 26.88 -16.83 64.18
CA VAL A 2 26.36 -17.44 62.91
C VAL A 2 25.66 -16.43 61.99
N GLY A 3 26.19 -15.91 60.92
CA GLY A 3 26.83 -16.51 59.76
C GLY A 3 25.81 -17.18 58.83
N CYS A 4 25.32 -16.49 57.81
CA CYS A 4 24.80 -17.22 56.64
C CYS A 4 24.99 -16.37 55.38
N ASP A 5 25.94 -16.86 54.56
CA ASP A 5 26.23 -16.41 53.22
C ASP A 5 25.02 -16.59 52.30
N SER A 6 24.73 -15.61 51.49
CA SER A 6 23.80 -15.79 50.38
C SER A 6 24.48 -15.34 49.08
N ILE A 7 24.71 -16.33 48.22
CA ILE A 7 25.31 -16.28 46.91
C ILE A 7 24.37 -15.51 45.92
N PRO A 8 24.83 -14.58 45.10
CA PRO A 8 24.02 -13.98 44.03
C PRO A 8 24.04 -14.90 42.81
N HIS A 9 22.89 -15.46 42.46
CA HIS A 9 22.64 -16.07 41.15
C HIS A 9 22.46 -14.99 40.10
N GLY A 10 23.51 -14.75 39.32
CA GLY A 10 23.46 -14.03 38.08
C GLY A 10 22.85 -14.90 36.97
N SER A 11 21.67 -14.60 36.55
CA SER A 11 21.06 -15.15 35.35
C SER A 11 20.67 -13.97 34.44
N GLY A 12 21.65 -13.45 33.72
CA GLY A 12 21.47 -12.51 32.64
C GLY A 12 20.85 -13.20 31.44
N LYS A 13 19.53 -13.21 31.36
CA LYS A 13 18.82 -13.44 30.11
C LYS A 13 18.96 -12.18 29.27
N ARG A 14 19.76 -12.24 28.20
CA ARG A 14 19.73 -11.27 27.12
C ARG A 14 18.39 -11.48 26.40
N GLU A 15 17.47 -10.59 26.62
CA GLU A 15 16.31 -10.44 25.73
C GLU A 15 16.82 -9.84 24.41
N GLU A 16 16.99 -10.72 23.43
CA GLU A 16 17.11 -10.32 22.03
C GLU A 16 15.76 -9.68 21.63
N THR A 17 15.72 -8.36 21.66
CA THR A 17 14.62 -7.59 21.10
C THR A 17 14.68 -7.77 19.58
N VAL A 18 13.94 -8.74 19.07
CA VAL A 18 13.64 -8.83 17.64
C VAL A 18 12.84 -7.58 17.28
N ALA A 19 13.51 -6.65 16.62
CA ALA A 19 12.86 -5.50 16.02
C ALA A 19 11.89 -6.00 14.97
N VAL A 20 10.63 -6.16 15.36
CA VAL A 20 9.51 -6.37 14.43
C VAL A 20 9.42 -5.13 13.58
N ALA A 21 9.84 -5.26 12.31
CA ALA A 21 9.63 -4.24 11.29
C ALA A 21 8.18 -3.78 11.37
N ALA A 22 7.98 -2.46 11.47
CA ALA A 22 6.66 -1.86 11.57
C ALA A 22 5.79 -2.34 10.41
N SER A 23 4.91 -3.28 10.68
CA SER A 23 3.91 -3.76 9.75
C SER A 23 3.06 -2.56 9.36
N LYS A 24 3.15 -2.18 8.08
CA LYS A 24 2.25 -1.21 7.47
C LYS A 24 0.82 -1.70 7.76
N ALA A 25 0.04 -0.89 8.47
CA ALA A 25 -1.33 -1.25 8.81
C ALA A 25 -2.07 -1.72 7.56
N PRO A 26 -2.87 -2.80 7.63
CA PRO A 26 -3.62 -3.27 6.48
C PRO A 26 -4.52 -2.15 5.96
N PRO A 27 -4.66 -2.00 4.63
CA PRO A 27 -5.50 -0.96 4.06
C PRO A 27 -6.92 -1.08 4.62
N PRO A 28 -7.61 0.04 4.83
CA PRO A 28 -8.96 0.02 5.36
C PRO A 28 -9.85 -0.87 4.48
N ARG A 29 -10.60 -1.77 5.07
CA ARG A 29 -11.52 -2.70 4.35
C ARG A 29 -12.63 -1.99 3.57
N GLY A 30 -12.69 -0.65 3.64
CA GLY A 30 -13.62 0.22 2.94
C GLY A 30 -13.01 0.92 1.72
N VAL A 31 -13.85 1.57 0.97
CA VAL A 31 -13.47 2.42 -0.16
C VAL A 31 -13.07 3.79 0.37
N THR A 32 -11.80 4.18 0.20
CA THR A 32 -11.33 5.53 0.55
C THR A 32 -11.06 6.31 -0.73
N VAL A 33 -11.86 7.34 -0.97
CA VAL A 33 -11.79 8.21 -2.15
C VAL A 33 -11.07 9.50 -1.79
N LEU A 34 -10.02 9.83 -2.53
CA LEU A 34 -9.39 11.14 -2.50
C LEU A 34 -9.74 11.89 -3.80
N LEU A 35 -10.42 13.00 -3.72
CA LEU A 35 -10.61 13.92 -4.84
C LEU A 35 -9.57 15.04 -4.77
N VAL A 36 -8.87 15.27 -5.87
CA VAL A 36 -7.98 16.43 -6.08
C VAL A 36 -8.58 17.31 -7.19
N ASP A 37 -9.07 18.48 -6.82
CA ASP A 37 -9.76 19.40 -7.73
C ASP A 37 -9.75 20.80 -7.09
N ASP A 38 -9.34 21.84 -7.82
CA ASP A 38 -9.24 23.21 -7.29
C ASP A 38 -10.61 23.88 -7.08
N GLN A 39 -11.68 23.30 -7.62
CA GLN A 39 -13.03 23.85 -7.56
C GLN A 39 -13.85 23.25 -6.40
N PRO A 40 -14.13 24.04 -5.34
CA PRO A 40 -14.89 23.55 -4.18
C PRO A 40 -16.30 23.04 -4.53
N ILE A 41 -16.90 23.59 -5.60
CA ILE A 41 -18.21 23.17 -6.07
C ILE A 41 -18.21 21.71 -6.56
N ILE A 42 -17.13 21.29 -7.23
CA ILE A 42 -16.95 19.90 -7.67
C ILE A 42 -16.74 19.00 -6.44
N GLY A 43 -15.91 19.45 -5.49
CA GLY A 43 -15.71 18.74 -4.22
C GLY A 43 -17.02 18.47 -3.48
N GLU A 44 -17.89 19.47 -3.40
CA GLU A 44 -19.19 19.30 -2.74
C GLU A 44 -20.17 18.44 -3.55
N ALA A 45 -20.16 18.55 -4.88
CA ALA A 45 -21.00 17.73 -5.75
C ALA A 45 -20.61 16.23 -5.62
N VAL A 46 -19.31 15.90 -5.71
CA VAL A 46 -18.82 14.52 -5.53
C VAL A 46 -19.11 14.01 -4.12
N ARG A 47 -18.93 14.86 -3.09
CA ARG A 47 -19.29 14.51 -1.71
C ARG A 47 -20.75 14.07 -1.60
N ARG A 48 -21.68 14.85 -2.21
CA ARG A 48 -23.12 14.52 -2.21
C ARG A 48 -23.42 13.25 -2.98
N MET A 49 -22.77 13.03 -4.11
CA MET A 49 -22.93 11.80 -4.89
C MET A 49 -22.50 10.55 -4.09
N LEU A 50 -21.45 10.65 -3.29
CA LEU A 50 -20.94 9.54 -2.49
C LEU A 50 -21.58 9.46 -1.10
N SER A 51 -22.32 10.48 -0.67
CA SER A 51 -22.99 10.49 0.63
C SER A 51 -24.08 9.42 0.70
N GLY A 52 -24.17 8.74 1.85
CA GLY A 52 -25.12 7.65 2.08
C GLY A 52 -24.70 6.29 1.50
N GLU A 53 -23.54 6.20 0.84
CA GLU A 53 -22.99 4.92 0.40
C GLU A 53 -22.18 4.28 1.54
N GLU A 54 -22.67 3.13 2.02
CA GLU A 54 -21.99 2.38 3.08
C GLU A 54 -20.59 1.94 2.64
N GLY A 55 -19.63 2.12 3.53
CA GLY A 55 -18.25 1.71 3.32
C GLY A 55 -17.44 2.63 2.40
N ILE A 56 -17.95 3.82 2.05
CA ILE A 56 -17.20 4.84 1.30
C ILE A 56 -16.82 5.99 2.23
N SER A 57 -15.52 6.27 2.34
CA SER A 57 -14.96 7.46 2.98
C SER A 57 -14.49 8.43 1.90
N PHE A 58 -14.88 9.69 1.99
CA PHE A 58 -14.54 10.72 1.01
C PHE A 58 -13.65 11.80 1.61
N HIS A 59 -12.55 12.11 0.92
CA HIS A 59 -11.61 13.16 1.25
C HIS A 59 -11.42 14.10 0.06
N TYR A 60 -11.31 15.38 0.33
CA TYR A 60 -11.14 16.41 -0.68
C TYR A 60 -9.82 17.17 -0.45
N CYS A 61 -9.07 17.37 -1.51
CA CYS A 61 -7.87 18.16 -1.57
C CYS A 61 -8.02 19.23 -2.66
N LYS A 62 -8.06 20.50 -2.25
CA LYS A 62 -8.19 21.62 -3.18
C LYS A 62 -6.86 21.97 -3.84
N ASP A 63 -5.77 21.78 -3.13
CA ASP A 63 -4.44 22.17 -3.53
C ASP A 63 -3.68 20.97 -4.12
N ALA A 64 -3.36 21.07 -5.41
CA ALA A 64 -2.61 20.04 -6.13
C ALA A 64 -1.22 19.80 -5.52
N SER A 65 -0.58 20.84 -4.97
CA SER A 65 0.75 20.72 -4.34
C SER A 65 0.71 19.90 -3.04
N ALA A 66 -0.43 19.91 -2.34
CA ALA A 66 -0.66 19.14 -1.13
C ALA A 66 -1.17 17.71 -1.38
N ALA A 67 -1.46 17.33 -2.64
CA ALA A 67 -2.15 16.10 -2.97
C ALA A 67 -1.41 14.83 -2.50
N LEU A 68 -0.09 14.74 -2.69
CA LEU A 68 0.70 13.59 -2.23
C LEU A 68 0.73 13.48 -0.71
N ALA A 69 0.87 14.61 0.00
CA ALA A 69 0.84 14.64 1.45
C ALA A 69 -0.53 14.21 1.98
N LYS A 70 -1.62 14.71 1.35
CA LYS A 70 -2.99 14.30 1.69
C LYS A 70 -3.24 12.82 1.40
N ALA A 71 -2.74 12.31 0.29
CA ALA A 71 -2.82 10.87 -0.02
C ALA A 71 -2.09 10.02 1.03
N ALA A 72 -0.92 10.48 1.53
CA ALA A 72 -0.19 9.78 2.58
C ALA A 72 -0.96 9.75 3.91
N GLU A 73 -1.70 10.81 4.22
CA GLU A 73 -2.54 10.91 5.42
C GLU A 73 -3.75 9.95 5.34
N VAL A 74 -4.48 9.99 4.21
CA VAL A 74 -5.79 9.30 4.11
C VAL A 74 -5.70 7.90 3.53
N GLN A 75 -4.58 7.53 2.91
CA GLN A 75 -4.33 6.23 2.28
C GLN A 75 -5.47 5.81 1.33
N PRO A 76 -5.67 6.54 0.22
CA PRO A 76 -6.81 6.31 -0.66
C PRO A 76 -6.72 4.96 -1.35
N THR A 77 -7.87 4.34 -1.56
CA THR A 77 -8.02 3.14 -2.40
C THR A 77 -8.38 3.48 -3.84
N VAL A 78 -8.73 4.76 -4.10
CA VAL A 78 -8.94 5.34 -5.42
C VAL A 78 -8.77 6.84 -5.35
N ILE A 79 -8.15 7.43 -6.37
CA ILE A 79 -7.95 8.87 -6.52
C ILE A 79 -8.81 9.35 -7.68
N LEU A 80 -9.61 10.41 -7.44
CA LEU A 80 -10.28 11.18 -8.47
C LEU A 80 -9.44 12.43 -8.72
N GLN A 81 -9.05 12.70 -9.98
CA GLN A 81 -8.06 13.72 -10.32
C GLN A 81 -8.57 14.64 -11.39
N ASP A 82 -8.71 15.94 -11.09
CA ASP A 82 -8.95 16.95 -12.14
C ASP A 82 -7.72 17.10 -13.05
N LEU A 83 -7.98 17.33 -14.34
CA LEU A 83 -6.92 17.63 -15.31
C LEU A 83 -6.55 19.11 -15.34
N VAL A 84 -7.49 19.99 -15.11
CA VAL A 84 -7.29 21.44 -15.32
C VAL A 84 -7.26 22.15 -13.98
N MET A 85 -6.06 22.35 -13.46
CA MET A 85 -5.82 23.08 -12.22
C MET A 85 -4.82 24.21 -12.46
N PRO A 86 -4.91 25.34 -11.71
CA PRO A 86 -4.10 26.55 -11.99
C PRO A 86 -2.60 26.38 -11.80
N GLU A 87 -2.17 25.60 -10.81
CA GLU A 87 -0.76 25.56 -10.36
C GLU A 87 0.01 24.38 -10.95
N ILE A 88 -0.64 23.24 -11.06
CA ILE A 88 -0.04 22.00 -11.55
C ILE A 88 -1.01 21.38 -12.55
N ASP A 89 -0.53 21.13 -13.77
CA ASP A 89 -1.27 20.34 -14.75
C ASP A 89 -1.60 18.95 -14.19
N GLY A 90 -2.86 18.56 -14.30
CA GLY A 90 -3.34 17.29 -13.75
C GLY A 90 -2.62 16.06 -14.29
N LEU A 91 -2.19 16.08 -15.57
CA LEU A 91 -1.36 15.00 -16.12
C LEU A 91 0.00 14.91 -15.43
N THR A 92 0.58 16.04 -15.08
CA THR A 92 1.84 16.08 -14.31
C THR A 92 1.64 15.51 -12.91
N LEU A 93 0.51 15.79 -12.27
CA LEU A 93 0.22 15.21 -10.95
C LEU A 93 0.01 13.68 -11.03
N VAL A 94 -0.62 13.16 -12.09
CA VAL A 94 -0.67 11.71 -12.34
C VAL A 94 0.73 11.11 -12.40
N ARG A 95 1.68 11.75 -13.12
CA ARG A 95 3.09 11.29 -13.18
C ARG A 95 3.74 11.30 -11.79
N HIS A 96 3.48 12.31 -10.97
CA HIS A 96 4.00 12.37 -9.59
C HIS A 96 3.48 11.21 -8.74
N PHE A 97 2.17 10.91 -8.79
CA PHE A 97 1.62 9.74 -8.09
C PHE A 97 2.25 8.43 -8.56
N ARG A 98 2.49 8.27 -9.87
CA ARG A 98 3.10 7.04 -10.43
C ARG A 98 4.60 6.91 -10.10
N ALA A 99 5.30 8.02 -9.90
CA ALA A 99 6.70 8.04 -9.49
C ALA A 99 6.90 7.72 -7.99
N ASP A 100 5.87 7.96 -7.16
CA ASP A 100 5.93 7.66 -5.73
C ASP A 100 5.54 6.19 -5.48
N GLU A 101 6.44 5.42 -4.89
CA GLU A 101 6.24 3.98 -4.62
C GLU A 101 5.01 3.69 -3.76
N ARG A 102 4.61 4.63 -2.90
CA ARG A 102 3.45 4.49 -2.01
C ARG A 102 2.11 4.50 -2.78
N PHE A 103 2.08 5.18 -3.93
CA PHE A 103 0.85 5.43 -4.70
C PHE A 103 0.89 4.88 -6.12
N ARG A 104 2.00 4.25 -6.52
CA ARG A 104 2.21 3.71 -7.86
C ARG A 104 1.03 2.87 -8.35
N ASP A 105 0.48 2.04 -7.47
CA ASP A 105 -0.58 1.08 -7.80
C ASP A 105 -1.98 1.57 -7.44
N VAL A 106 -2.11 2.72 -6.75
CA VAL A 106 -3.42 3.31 -6.43
C VAL A 106 -4.12 3.72 -7.71
N PRO A 107 -5.35 3.25 -7.98
CA PRO A 107 -6.06 3.63 -9.19
C PRO A 107 -6.39 5.13 -9.21
N ILE A 108 -6.13 5.75 -10.36
CA ILE A 108 -6.40 7.16 -10.63
C ILE A 108 -7.47 7.22 -11.72
N ILE A 109 -8.60 7.85 -11.40
CA ILE A 109 -9.69 8.16 -12.31
C ILE A 109 -9.61 9.65 -12.62
N VAL A 110 -9.36 9.98 -13.86
CA VAL A 110 -9.28 11.37 -14.30
C VAL A 110 -10.68 11.94 -14.49
N LEU A 111 -10.92 13.14 -13.94
CA LEU A 111 -12.11 13.93 -14.16
C LEU A 111 -11.78 15.07 -15.13
N SER A 112 -12.57 15.24 -16.19
CA SER A 112 -12.34 16.30 -17.17
C SER A 112 -13.66 16.90 -17.65
N THR A 113 -13.64 18.18 -18.01
CA THR A 113 -14.78 18.86 -18.63
C THR A 113 -14.91 18.54 -20.13
N LYS A 114 -13.87 17.94 -20.74
CA LYS A 114 -13.82 17.72 -22.18
C LYS A 114 -13.52 16.24 -22.49
N GLU A 115 -14.12 15.74 -23.55
CA GLU A 115 -13.84 14.43 -24.12
C GLU A 115 -12.90 14.55 -25.34
N GLU A 116 -11.72 15.11 -25.15
CA GLU A 116 -10.73 15.18 -26.22
C GLU A 116 -9.98 13.84 -26.32
N PRO A 117 -10.07 13.10 -27.46
CA PRO A 117 -9.46 11.79 -27.57
C PRO A 117 -7.95 11.78 -27.33
N ALA A 118 -7.25 12.85 -27.73
CA ALA A 118 -5.80 12.98 -27.55
C ALA A 118 -5.43 13.08 -26.06
N VAL A 119 -6.15 13.91 -25.29
CA VAL A 119 -5.94 14.08 -23.84
C VAL A 119 -6.27 12.80 -23.09
N LYS A 120 -7.34 12.12 -23.48
CA LYS A 120 -7.72 10.83 -22.91
C LYS A 120 -6.65 9.77 -23.16
N ALA A 121 -6.13 9.68 -24.38
CA ALA A 121 -5.05 8.75 -24.73
C ALA A 121 -3.77 9.05 -23.95
N GLU A 122 -3.41 10.33 -23.80
CA GLU A 122 -2.26 10.73 -22.99
C GLU A 122 -2.44 10.37 -21.51
N ALA A 123 -3.62 10.63 -20.93
CA ALA A 123 -3.91 10.27 -19.55
C ALA A 123 -3.70 8.76 -19.28
N PHE A 124 -4.18 7.90 -20.17
CA PHE A 124 -3.94 6.45 -20.07
C PHE A 124 -2.48 6.09 -20.25
N ALA A 125 -1.76 6.72 -21.21
CA ALA A 125 -0.34 6.45 -21.47
C ALA A 125 0.56 6.77 -20.28
N ILE A 126 0.20 7.76 -19.45
CA ILE A 126 0.94 8.12 -18.22
C ILE A 126 0.47 7.37 -16.98
N GLY A 127 -0.52 6.47 -17.12
CA GLY A 127 -0.93 5.56 -16.05
C GLY A 127 -2.24 5.90 -15.35
N ALA A 128 -3.12 6.75 -15.92
CA ALA A 128 -4.50 6.83 -15.44
C ALA A 128 -5.21 5.49 -15.69
N ASN A 129 -6.07 5.09 -14.76
CA ASN A 129 -6.82 3.82 -14.85
C ASN A 129 -8.18 4.00 -15.49
N ASP A 130 -8.72 5.23 -15.44
CA ASP A 130 -10.01 5.55 -16.02
C ASP A 130 -10.12 7.06 -16.30
N TYR A 131 -11.13 7.41 -17.10
CA TYR A 131 -11.39 8.78 -17.51
C TYR A 131 -12.90 9.02 -17.55
N ILE A 132 -13.37 10.04 -16.81
CA ILE A 132 -14.78 10.35 -16.68
C ILE A 132 -14.98 11.85 -16.97
N VAL A 133 -16.07 12.19 -17.63
CA VAL A 133 -16.51 13.60 -17.76
C VAL A 133 -16.93 14.12 -16.39
N LYS A 134 -16.55 15.35 -16.04
CA LYS A 134 -16.92 15.99 -14.76
C LYS A 134 -18.42 16.01 -14.56
N LEU A 135 -18.82 15.77 -13.33
CA LEU A 135 -20.20 15.60 -12.88
C LEU A 135 -20.92 14.46 -13.64
N PRO A 136 -20.38 13.23 -13.59
CA PRO A 136 -21.07 12.07 -14.15
C PRO A 136 -22.38 11.79 -13.41
N ASP A 137 -23.14 10.86 -13.93
CA ASP A 137 -24.26 10.30 -13.16
C ASP A 137 -23.75 9.67 -11.84
N ARG A 138 -24.55 9.83 -10.78
CA ARG A 138 -24.20 9.30 -9.44
C ARG A 138 -23.90 7.81 -9.46
N LEU A 139 -24.71 7.03 -10.17
CA LEU A 139 -24.54 5.58 -10.24
C LEU A 139 -23.26 5.21 -10.99
N GLU A 140 -22.93 5.93 -12.05
CA GLU A 140 -21.68 5.74 -12.80
C GLU A 140 -20.47 6.00 -11.90
N LEU A 141 -20.43 7.14 -11.19
CA LEU A 141 -19.33 7.47 -10.29
C LEU A 141 -19.12 6.38 -9.23
N ILE A 142 -20.20 5.99 -8.55
CA ILE A 142 -20.14 4.96 -7.51
C ILE A 142 -19.64 3.62 -8.07
N ALA A 143 -20.16 3.20 -9.23
CA ALA A 143 -19.77 1.95 -9.86
C ALA A 143 -18.27 1.92 -10.18
N ARG A 144 -17.72 2.99 -10.77
CA ARG A 144 -16.30 3.09 -11.12
C ARG A 144 -15.40 3.16 -9.88
N VAL A 145 -15.76 3.98 -8.90
CA VAL A 145 -15.06 4.09 -7.63
C VAL A 145 -14.97 2.72 -6.94
N ARG A 146 -16.10 2.00 -6.84
CA ARG A 146 -16.13 0.65 -6.23
C ARG A 146 -15.34 -0.38 -7.03
N TYR A 147 -15.42 -0.32 -8.36
CA TYR A 147 -14.70 -1.25 -9.25
C TYR A 147 -13.19 -1.11 -9.08
N HIS A 148 -12.67 0.11 -9.22
CA HIS A 148 -11.24 0.36 -9.12
C HIS A 148 -10.69 0.14 -7.72
N SER A 149 -11.41 0.61 -6.68
CA SER A 149 -11.02 0.39 -5.30
C SER A 149 -10.96 -1.10 -4.93
N ARG A 150 -11.96 -1.89 -5.35
CA ARG A 150 -11.96 -3.35 -5.10
C ARG A 150 -10.76 -4.04 -5.75
N GLY A 151 -10.44 -3.69 -6.99
CA GLY A 151 -9.29 -4.22 -7.70
C GLY A 151 -7.98 -3.92 -6.97
N TYR A 152 -7.82 -2.69 -6.48
CA TYR A 152 -6.66 -2.27 -5.72
C TYR A 152 -6.53 -2.99 -4.37
N VAL A 153 -7.62 -3.08 -3.60
CA VAL A 153 -7.63 -3.80 -2.32
C VAL A 153 -7.24 -5.25 -2.51
N ALA A 154 -7.82 -5.93 -3.50
CA ALA A 154 -7.46 -7.32 -3.82
C ALA A 154 -5.98 -7.49 -4.22
N LEU A 155 -5.40 -6.52 -4.95
CA LEU A 155 -3.98 -6.50 -5.27
C LEU A 155 -3.12 -6.38 -4.00
N MET A 156 -3.50 -5.49 -3.09
CA MET A 156 -2.77 -5.28 -1.82
C MET A 156 -2.83 -6.53 -0.94
N GLU A 157 -4.01 -7.14 -0.76
CA GLU A 157 -4.18 -8.37 0.01
C GLU A 157 -3.34 -9.52 -0.55
N ARG A 158 -3.31 -9.66 -1.88
CA ARG A 158 -2.47 -10.65 -2.55
C ARG A 158 -0.98 -10.42 -2.28
N ASN A 159 -0.52 -9.18 -2.37
CA ASN A 159 0.88 -8.84 -2.15
C ASN A 159 1.30 -9.07 -0.68
N GLU A 160 0.43 -8.74 0.28
CA GLU A 160 0.63 -9.03 1.70
C GLU A 160 0.72 -10.54 1.97
N ALA A 161 -0.20 -11.32 1.41
CA ALA A 161 -0.18 -12.78 1.53
C ALA A 161 1.10 -13.39 0.93
N PHE A 162 1.54 -12.88 -0.22
CA PHE A 162 2.79 -13.34 -0.85
C PHE A 162 4.00 -13.02 0.02
N THR A 163 4.10 -11.81 0.55
CA THR A 163 5.19 -11.40 1.44
C THR A 163 5.24 -12.25 2.71
N ALA A 164 4.08 -12.51 3.31
CA ALA A 164 3.97 -13.38 4.49
C ALA A 164 4.41 -14.82 4.19
N LEU A 165 4.04 -15.35 3.03
CA LEU A 165 4.44 -16.68 2.58
C LEU A 165 5.97 -16.77 2.38
N GLU A 166 6.58 -15.79 1.73
CA GLU A 166 8.03 -15.76 1.51
C GLU A 166 8.78 -15.67 2.84
N ALA A 167 8.31 -14.85 3.79
CA ALA A 167 8.89 -14.77 5.12
C ALA A 167 8.83 -16.13 5.86
N SER A 168 7.68 -16.81 5.80
CA SER A 168 7.51 -18.15 6.39
C SER A 168 8.43 -19.19 5.75
N ARG A 169 8.55 -19.18 4.42
CA ARG A 169 9.49 -20.07 3.71
C ARG A 169 10.94 -19.85 4.14
N GLN A 170 11.34 -18.58 4.32
CA GLN A 170 12.72 -18.26 4.74
C GLN A 170 13.01 -18.77 6.15
N VAL A 171 12.06 -18.64 7.08
CA VAL A 171 12.19 -19.19 8.44
C VAL A 171 12.37 -20.70 8.38
N LEU A 172 11.51 -21.41 7.66
CA LEU A 172 11.61 -22.87 7.51
C LEU A 172 12.93 -23.30 6.87
N ALA A 173 13.41 -22.57 5.86
CA ALA A 173 14.69 -22.89 5.22
C ALA A 173 15.86 -22.73 6.19
N ASN A 174 15.86 -21.70 7.03
CA ASN A 174 16.88 -21.48 8.04
C ASN A 174 16.83 -22.56 9.13
N ASP A 175 15.64 -22.94 9.59
CA ASP A 175 15.47 -24.01 10.58
C ASP A 175 15.97 -25.35 10.05
N LEU A 176 15.66 -25.69 8.80
CA LEU A 176 16.17 -26.91 8.15
C LEU A 176 17.68 -26.89 7.98
N ALA A 177 18.27 -25.74 7.60
CA ALA A 177 19.73 -25.61 7.51
C ALA A 177 20.41 -25.83 8.87
N THR A 178 19.87 -25.20 9.91
CA THR A 178 20.37 -25.38 11.30
C THR A 178 20.26 -26.81 11.75
N ALA A 179 19.14 -27.48 11.50
CA ALA A 179 18.96 -28.90 11.84
C ALA A 179 19.94 -29.81 11.05
N ALA A 180 20.16 -29.54 9.77
CA ALA A 180 21.10 -30.28 8.94
C ALA A 180 22.53 -30.11 9.43
N ASP A 181 22.96 -28.93 9.84
CA ASP A 181 24.28 -28.67 10.40
C ASP A 181 24.44 -29.35 11.76
N TYR A 182 23.42 -29.36 12.60
CA TYR A 182 23.42 -30.11 13.85
C TYR A 182 23.60 -31.63 13.61
N VAL A 183 22.83 -32.21 12.70
CA VAL A 183 22.97 -33.64 12.35
C VAL A 183 24.36 -33.92 11.79
N ARG A 184 24.88 -33.05 10.92
CA ARG A 184 26.25 -33.23 10.37
C ARG A 184 27.32 -33.18 11.46
N SER A 185 27.15 -32.37 12.49
CA SER A 185 28.07 -32.29 13.62
C SER A 185 28.12 -33.56 14.49
N LEU A 186 27.05 -34.36 14.45
CA LEU A 186 26.95 -35.63 15.19
C LEU A 186 27.53 -36.81 14.40
N LEU A 187 27.78 -36.69 13.10
CA LEU A 187 28.33 -37.74 12.28
C LEU A 187 29.84 -37.81 12.46
N PRO A 188 30.44 -39.05 12.56
CA PRO A 188 31.90 -39.21 12.62
C PRO A 188 32.52 -38.68 11.30
N PRO A 189 33.76 -38.19 11.37
CA PRO A 189 34.45 -37.71 10.18
C PRO A 189 34.56 -38.84 9.14
N PRO A 190 34.49 -38.51 7.81
CA PRO A 190 34.62 -39.51 6.78
C PRO A 190 35.96 -40.26 6.92
N GLN A 191 35.90 -41.61 7.03
CA GLN A 191 37.09 -42.42 7.04
C GLN A 191 37.71 -42.37 5.62
N GLU A 192 38.91 -41.80 5.50
CA GLU A 192 39.71 -41.96 4.30
C GLU A 192 40.02 -43.44 4.11
N ARG A 193 39.39 -44.12 3.15
CA ARG A 193 39.81 -45.42 2.69
C ARG A 193 41.16 -45.22 2.01
N GLY A 194 42.23 -45.54 2.73
CA GLY A 194 43.57 -45.65 2.17
C GLY A 194 43.50 -46.64 1.01
N GLY A 195 43.77 -46.14 -0.21
CA GLY A 195 43.98 -46.99 -1.38
C GLY A 195 45.24 -47.81 -1.17
N VAL A 196 45.12 -49.10 -1.40
CA VAL A 196 46.22 -50.02 -1.62
C VAL A 196 46.46 -50.07 -3.12
#